data_06d8b962fd77fd2afc390e9008876354
#
_entry.id   06d8b962fd77fd2afc390e9008876354
#
_cell.length_a   1.000
_cell.length_b   1.000
_cell.length_c   1.000
_cell.angle_alpha   90.00
_cell.angle_beta   90.00
_cell.angle_gamma   90.00
#
_symmetry.space_group_name_H-M   'P 1'
#
loop_
_entity.id
_entity.type
_entity.pdbx_description
1 polymer ?
#
loop_
_entity_poly.entity_id
_entity_poly.type
_entity_poly.pdbx_seq_one_letter_code
_entity_poly.pdbx_strand_id
1 'polypeptide(L)'
;MKPTRALFKQSREQRHINAHRSLLRHLAKLGGSVFGVVPNGVRREFFCLDDRTWVWHEEWYDQAGQHHAITTRYDVRPDGILKSQGVNSYQRLSAEEERNFRAAVEIYGQRSLAELQRLRQQIA
;
A
#
# COMPACT_ATOMS: atom_id res chain seq x y z
N MET A 1 -3.37 -37.87 -20.91
CA MET A 1 -2.18 -37.07 -21.24
C MET A 1 -1.70 -36.33 -20.02
N LYS A 2 -0.46 -36.52 -19.65
CA LYS A 2 0.08 -35.80 -18.50
C LYS A 2 0.27 -34.34 -18.86
N PRO A 3 -0.08 -33.40 -17.95
CA PRO A 3 0.23 -31.99 -18.19
C PRO A 3 1.74 -31.82 -18.36
N THR A 4 2.12 -31.14 -19.38
CA THR A 4 3.53 -30.83 -19.59
C THR A 4 4.02 -29.86 -18.55
N ARG A 5 5.30 -29.89 -18.21
CA ARG A 5 5.90 -28.93 -17.31
C ARG A 5 5.68 -27.50 -17.79
N ALA A 6 5.52 -27.30 -19.08
CA ALA A 6 5.27 -25.99 -19.69
C ALA A 6 3.95 -25.35 -19.21
N LEU A 7 2.94 -26.16 -18.83
CA LEU A 7 1.67 -25.65 -18.31
C LEU A 7 1.82 -25.03 -16.93
N PHE A 8 2.77 -25.50 -16.13
CA PHE A 8 3.01 -25.03 -14.77
C PHE A 8 4.25 -24.14 -14.66
N LYS A 9 5.04 -24.11 -15.72
CA LYS A 9 6.28 -23.34 -15.75
C LYS A 9 5.96 -21.90 -16.18
N GLN A 10 6.06 -21.00 -15.24
CA GLN A 10 5.95 -19.58 -15.55
C GLN A 10 7.09 -19.13 -16.44
N SER A 11 6.80 -18.31 -17.44
CA SER A 11 7.84 -17.66 -18.23
C SER A 11 8.71 -16.78 -17.32
N ARG A 12 9.92 -16.48 -17.77
CA ARG A 12 10.81 -15.53 -17.05
C ARG A 12 10.09 -14.20 -16.82
N GLU A 13 9.40 -13.72 -17.84
CA GLU A 13 8.64 -12.48 -17.79
C GLU A 13 7.52 -12.55 -16.76
N GLN A 14 6.75 -13.63 -16.74
CA GLN A 14 5.66 -13.82 -15.79
C GLN A 14 6.16 -13.90 -14.35
N ARG A 15 7.28 -14.59 -14.11
CA ARG A 15 7.92 -14.65 -12.79
C ARG A 15 8.35 -13.28 -12.32
N HIS A 16 8.88 -12.47 -13.23
CA HIS A 16 9.31 -11.11 -12.93
C HIS A 16 8.12 -10.24 -12.53
N ILE A 17 7.01 -10.33 -13.27
CA ILE A 17 5.77 -9.62 -12.96
C ILE A 17 5.23 -10.04 -11.59
N ASN A 18 5.19 -11.33 -11.31
CA ASN A 18 4.68 -11.85 -10.05
C ASN A 18 5.54 -11.44 -8.86
N ALA A 19 6.86 -11.45 -9.02
CA ALA A 19 7.78 -10.98 -7.99
C ALA A 19 7.59 -9.50 -7.70
N HIS A 20 7.39 -8.70 -8.73
CA HIS A 20 7.14 -7.27 -8.59
C HIS A 20 5.83 -7.00 -7.85
N ARG A 21 4.75 -7.72 -8.20
CA ARG A 21 3.46 -7.60 -7.50
C ARG A 21 3.56 -8.00 -6.03
N SER A 22 4.27 -9.07 -5.74
CA SER A 22 4.48 -9.53 -4.36
C SER A 22 5.24 -8.51 -3.54
N LEU A 23 6.24 -7.88 -4.12
CA LEU A 23 7.00 -6.82 -3.47
C LEU A 23 6.11 -5.61 -3.18
N LEU A 24 5.31 -5.17 -4.14
CA LEU A 24 4.39 -4.04 -3.95
C LEU A 24 3.39 -4.31 -2.83
N ARG A 25 2.84 -5.53 -2.75
CA ARG A 25 1.94 -5.91 -1.66
C ARG A 25 2.65 -5.89 -0.30
N HIS A 26 3.88 -6.38 -0.27
CA HIS A 26 4.68 -6.38 0.95
C HIS A 26 4.94 -4.95 1.44
N LEU A 27 5.33 -4.06 0.55
CA LEU A 27 5.54 -2.65 0.87
C LEU A 27 4.25 -1.95 1.29
N ALA A 28 3.11 -2.30 0.68
CA ALA A 28 1.81 -1.74 1.05
C ALA A 28 1.42 -2.12 2.48
N LYS A 29 1.66 -3.35 2.89
CA LYS A 29 1.43 -3.81 4.27
C LYS A 29 2.37 -3.12 5.25
N LEU A 30 3.63 -2.99 4.87
CA LEU A 30 4.62 -2.27 5.67
C LEU A 30 4.18 -0.82 5.87
N GLY A 31 3.67 -0.19 4.80
CA GLY A 31 3.11 1.15 4.85
C GLY A 31 1.93 1.27 5.80
N GLY A 32 1.11 0.23 5.93
CA GLY A 32 -0.03 0.23 6.84
C GLY A 32 0.34 0.42 8.31
N SER A 33 1.59 0.16 8.67
CA SER A 33 2.09 0.33 10.03
C SER A 33 2.72 1.70 10.31
N VAL A 34 2.73 2.62 9.34
CA VAL A 34 3.39 3.94 9.51
C VAL A 34 2.72 4.81 10.58
N PHE A 35 1.46 4.54 10.90
CA PHE A 35 0.72 5.25 11.95
C PHE A 35 0.65 4.45 13.26
N GLY A 36 1.44 3.39 13.39
CA GLY A 36 1.50 2.56 14.58
C GLY A 36 1.18 1.11 14.29
N VAL A 37 1.17 0.30 15.34
CA VAL A 37 0.88 -1.13 15.24
C VAL A 37 -0.56 -1.34 14.75
N VAL A 38 -0.73 -2.22 13.76
CA VAL A 38 -2.06 -2.56 13.25
C VAL A 38 -2.74 -3.49 14.25
N PRO A 39 -3.94 -3.13 14.76
CA PRO A 39 -4.66 -3.98 15.71
C PRO A 39 -5.04 -5.34 15.10
N ASN A 40 -5.19 -6.36 15.94
CA ASN A 40 -5.67 -7.66 15.49
C ASN A 40 -7.06 -7.52 14.87
N GLY A 41 -7.27 -8.22 13.75
CA GLY A 41 -8.54 -8.17 13.02
C GLY A 41 -8.70 -6.97 12.09
N VAL A 42 -7.71 -6.08 12.07
CA VAL A 42 -7.67 -4.92 11.17
C VAL A 42 -6.62 -5.17 10.11
N ARG A 43 -6.99 -4.97 8.86
CA ARG A 43 -6.05 -4.97 7.74
C ARG A 43 -5.87 -3.53 7.28
N ARG A 44 -4.62 -3.10 7.19
CA ARG A 44 -4.30 -1.73 6.84
C ARG A 44 -3.16 -1.70 5.84
N GLU A 45 -3.31 -0.88 4.81
CA GLU A 45 -2.30 -0.71 3.78
C GLU A 45 -2.14 0.76 3.44
N PHE A 46 -0.91 1.18 3.16
CA PHE A 46 -0.61 2.53 2.69
C PHE A 46 0.47 2.43 1.63
N PHE A 47 0.21 2.98 0.45
CA PHE A 47 1.12 2.85 -0.69
C PHE A 47 0.89 3.95 -1.71
N CYS A 48 1.86 4.12 -2.61
CA CYS A 48 1.72 5.02 -3.75
C CYS A 48 1.40 4.22 -5.02
N LEU A 49 0.48 4.74 -5.82
CA LEU A 49 0.18 4.22 -7.16
C LEU A 49 1.13 4.83 -8.19
N ASP A 50 1.45 6.08 -8.03
CA ASP A 50 2.40 6.82 -8.84
C ASP A 50 2.98 7.97 -7.98
N ASP A 51 3.76 8.86 -8.58
CA ASP A 51 4.42 9.95 -7.86
C ASP A 51 3.45 11.00 -7.27
N ARG A 52 2.17 10.94 -7.65
CA ARG A 52 1.16 11.92 -7.20
C ARG A 52 -0.01 11.30 -6.45
N THR A 53 -0.18 9.98 -6.53
CA THR A 53 -1.36 9.32 -6.02
C THR A 53 -1.00 8.31 -4.94
N TRP A 54 -1.56 8.51 -3.76
CA TRP A 54 -1.38 7.62 -2.61
C TRP A 54 -2.70 7.02 -2.20
N VAL A 55 -2.66 5.83 -1.62
CA VAL A 55 -3.85 5.10 -1.17
C VAL A 55 -3.64 4.64 0.26
N TRP A 56 -4.63 4.91 1.10
CA TRP A 56 -4.79 4.35 2.42
C TRP A 56 -6.00 3.43 2.38
N HIS A 57 -5.80 2.16 2.70
CA HIS A 57 -6.88 1.17 2.72
C HIS A 57 -6.95 0.53 4.08
N GLU A 58 -8.15 0.45 4.67
CA GLU A 58 -8.37 -0.18 5.96
C GLU A 58 -9.63 -1.05 5.91
N GLU A 59 -9.50 -2.27 6.42
CA GLU A 59 -10.60 -3.23 6.53
C GLU A 59 -10.68 -3.75 7.96
N TRP A 60 -11.91 -3.95 8.44
CA TRP A 60 -12.14 -4.53 9.77
C TRP A 60 -13.51 -5.16 9.85
N TYR A 61 -13.72 -5.96 10.89
CA TYR A 61 -15.02 -6.50 11.24
C TYR A 61 -15.49 -5.82 12.52
N ASP A 62 -16.77 -5.43 12.56
CA ASP A 62 -17.36 -4.85 13.75
C ASP A 62 -17.79 -5.93 14.74
N GLN A 63 -18.35 -5.53 15.88
CA GLN A 63 -18.79 -6.45 16.92
C GLN A 63 -19.92 -7.39 16.45
N ALA A 64 -20.70 -6.98 15.47
CA ALA A 64 -21.75 -7.79 14.86
C ALA A 64 -21.21 -8.74 13.78
N GLY A 65 -19.90 -8.73 13.52
CA GLY A 65 -19.27 -9.56 12.50
C GLY A 65 -19.43 -9.03 11.09
N GLN A 66 -19.89 -7.80 10.94
CA GLN A 66 -20.00 -7.18 9.62
C GLN A 66 -18.66 -6.61 9.15
N HIS A 67 -18.36 -6.86 7.89
CA HIS A 67 -17.16 -6.37 7.25
C HIS A 67 -17.29 -4.89 6.85
N HIS A 68 -16.26 -4.12 7.17
CA HIS A 68 -16.15 -2.73 6.79
C HIS A 68 -14.83 -2.50 6.04
N ALA A 69 -14.87 -1.63 5.05
CA ALA A 69 -13.67 -1.24 4.31
C ALA A 69 -13.75 0.25 3.96
N ILE A 70 -12.66 0.96 4.16
CA ILE A 70 -12.51 2.35 3.76
C ILE A 70 -11.26 2.47 2.93
N THR A 71 -11.39 3.08 1.75
CA THR A 71 -10.25 3.43 0.91
C THR A 71 -10.21 4.93 0.75
N THR A 72 -9.10 5.53 1.14
CA THR A 72 -8.85 6.96 0.96
C THR A 72 -7.79 7.14 -0.09
N ARG A 73 -8.11 7.91 -1.11
CA ARG A 73 -7.19 8.27 -2.17
C ARG A 73 -6.70 9.70 -1.95
N TYR A 74 -5.38 9.87 -2.00
CA TYR A 74 -4.75 11.18 -1.89
C TYR A 74 -4.14 11.57 -3.22
N ASP A 75 -4.43 12.79 -3.67
CA ASP A 75 -3.89 13.34 -4.90
C ASP A 75 -2.98 14.52 -4.54
N VAL A 76 -1.70 14.36 -4.75
CA VAL A 76 -0.69 15.38 -4.44
C VAL A 76 -0.54 16.31 -5.62
N ARG A 77 -0.86 17.59 -5.40
CA ARG A 77 -0.77 18.64 -6.41
C ARG A 77 0.18 19.74 -5.94
N PRO A 78 0.68 20.60 -6.85
CA PRO A 78 1.60 21.67 -6.48
C PRO A 78 1.04 22.63 -5.44
N ASP A 79 -0.27 22.86 -5.43
CA ASP A 79 -0.94 23.80 -4.54
C ASP A 79 -1.57 23.15 -3.30
N GLY A 80 -1.44 21.86 -3.13
CA GLY A 80 -1.98 21.16 -1.98
C GLY A 80 -2.30 19.71 -2.25
N ILE A 81 -2.90 19.06 -1.26
CA ILE A 81 -3.25 17.65 -1.33
C ILE A 81 -4.76 17.50 -1.20
N LEU A 82 -5.35 16.74 -2.09
CA LEU A 82 -6.77 16.42 -2.09
C LEU A 82 -6.97 14.98 -1.63
N LYS A 83 -8.06 14.71 -0.92
CA LYS A 83 -8.46 13.36 -0.54
C LYS A 83 -9.86 13.04 -1.05
N SER A 84 -10.11 11.77 -1.32
CA SER A 84 -11.42 11.24 -1.69
C SER A 84 -11.62 9.89 -1.06
N GLN A 85 -12.84 9.63 -0.57
CA GLN A 85 -13.23 8.33 -0.01
C GLN A 85 -14.47 7.82 -0.75
N GLY A 86 -14.35 6.62 -1.31
CA GLY A 86 -15.44 6.00 -2.06
C GLY A 86 -15.89 6.85 -3.24
N VAL A 87 -17.19 7.16 -3.28
CA VAL A 87 -17.80 7.98 -4.35
C VAL A 87 -17.82 9.46 -4.01
N ASN A 88 -17.27 9.86 -2.87
CA ASN A 88 -17.25 11.25 -2.45
C ASN A 88 -16.32 12.08 -3.32
N SER A 89 -16.66 13.34 -3.50
CA SER A 89 -15.81 14.27 -4.22
C SER A 89 -14.52 14.54 -3.45
N TYR A 90 -13.50 15.03 -4.15
CA TYR A 90 -12.23 15.39 -3.55
C TYR A 90 -12.39 16.59 -2.61
N GLN A 91 -11.73 16.49 -1.47
CA GLN A 91 -11.66 17.56 -0.47
C GLN A 91 -10.20 17.89 -0.20
N ARG A 92 -9.90 19.16 0.00
CA ARG A 92 -8.56 19.59 0.35
C ARG A 92 -8.24 19.18 1.79
N LEU A 93 -7.03 18.68 2.04
CA LEU A 93 -6.57 18.39 3.38
C LEU A 93 -6.43 19.69 4.18
N SER A 94 -6.77 19.62 5.46
CA SER A 94 -6.40 20.68 6.41
C SER A 94 -4.88 20.71 6.57
N ALA A 95 -4.37 21.79 7.16
CA ALA A 95 -2.93 21.92 7.42
C ALA A 95 -2.42 20.78 8.31
N GLU A 96 -3.20 20.37 9.31
CA GLU A 96 -2.84 19.27 10.20
C GLU A 96 -2.83 17.93 9.45
N GLU A 97 -3.85 17.65 8.68
CA GLU A 97 -3.92 16.43 7.85
C GLU A 97 -2.77 16.37 6.86
N GLU A 98 -2.42 17.49 6.25
CA GLU A 98 -1.31 17.54 5.30
C GLU A 98 0.03 17.22 5.98
N ARG A 99 0.26 17.78 7.18
CA ARG A 99 1.47 17.45 7.95
C ARG A 99 1.53 15.97 8.29
N ASN A 100 0.42 15.40 8.72
CA ASN A 100 0.35 13.97 9.04
C ASN A 100 0.57 13.10 7.80
N PHE A 101 -0.01 13.47 6.68
CA PHE A 101 0.19 12.78 5.42
C PHE A 101 1.65 12.83 4.96
N ARG A 102 2.28 13.99 5.01
CA ARG A 102 3.69 14.14 4.63
C ARG A 102 4.62 13.34 5.54
N ALA A 103 4.32 13.32 6.83
CA ALA A 103 5.07 12.49 7.78
C ALA A 103 4.92 11.00 7.45
N ALA A 104 3.72 10.56 7.11
CA ALA A 104 3.46 9.17 6.73
C ALA A 104 4.22 8.78 5.45
N VAL A 105 4.23 9.65 4.45
CA VAL A 105 4.97 9.44 3.20
C VAL A 105 6.47 9.29 3.48
N GLU A 106 7.01 10.16 4.35
CA GLU A 106 8.43 10.10 4.71
C GLU A 106 8.78 8.80 5.43
N ILE A 107 7.97 8.39 6.41
CA ILE A 107 8.17 7.14 7.14
C ILE A 107 8.05 5.95 6.18
N TYR A 108 7.08 5.96 5.29
CA TYR A 108 6.91 4.93 4.27
C TYR A 108 8.18 4.83 3.41
N GLY A 109 8.71 5.96 2.95
CA GLY A 109 9.92 5.99 2.14
C GLY A 109 11.12 5.39 2.87
N GLN A 110 11.31 5.76 4.13
CA GLN A 110 12.40 5.25 4.97
C GLN A 110 12.28 3.75 5.20
N ARG A 111 11.10 3.27 5.56
CA ARG A 111 10.84 1.85 5.81
C ARG A 111 10.94 1.01 4.55
N SER A 112 10.44 1.53 3.42
CA SER A 112 10.53 0.85 2.13
C SER A 112 11.97 0.72 1.67
N LEU A 113 12.76 1.77 1.82
CA LEU A 113 14.17 1.73 1.47
C LEU A 113 14.93 0.73 2.34
N ALA A 114 14.70 0.75 3.65
CA ALA A 114 15.33 -0.19 4.59
C ALA A 114 14.97 -1.63 4.24
N GLU A 115 13.71 -1.90 3.90
CA GLU A 115 13.23 -3.23 3.53
C GLU A 115 13.85 -3.71 2.22
N LEU A 116 13.95 -2.83 1.23
CA LEU A 116 14.61 -3.15 -0.05
C LEU A 116 16.07 -3.49 0.16
N GLN A 117 16.77 -2.75 1.02
CA GLN A 117 18.17 -3.02 1.36
C GLN A 117 18.31 -4.37 2.08
N ARG A 118 17.40 -4.67 3.00
CA ARG A 118 17.38 -5.96 3.70
C ARG A 118 17.20 -7.12 2.72
N LEU A 119 16.26 -6.99 1.79
CA LEU A 119 16.00 -8.01 0.77
C LEU A 119 17.20 -8.19 -0.17
N ARG A 120 17.86 -7.10 -0.54
CA ARG A 120 19.07 -7.13 -1.38
C ARG A 120 20.19 -7.93 -0.69
N GLN A 121 20.36 -7.74 0.61
CA GLN A 121 21.38 -8.45 1.37
C GLN A 121 21.12 -9.95 1.43
N GLN A 122 19.85 -10.37 1.44
CA GLN A 122 19.49 -11.79 1.43
C GLN A 122 19.82 -12.49 0.10
N ILE A 123 19.85 -11.74 -0.99
CA ILE A 123 20.11 -12.27 -2.33
C ILE A 123 21.62 -12.35 -2.61
N ALA A 124 22.40 -11.52 -1.96
CA ALA A 124 23.84 -11.45 -2.18
C ALA A 124 24.61 -12.66 -1.65
#